data_ace200178de9eabe874d997b1d47a15c
#
_entry.id   ace200178de9eabe874d997b1d47a15c
#
_cell.length_a   1.000
_cell.length_b   1.000
_cell.length_c   1.000
_cell.angle_alpha   90.00
_cell.angle_beta   90.00
_cell.angle_gamma   90.00
#
_symmetry.space_group_name_H-M   'P 1'
#
loop_
_entity.id
_entity.type
_entity.pdbx_description
1 polymer ?
#
loop_
_entity_poly.entity_id
_entity_poly.type
_entity_poly.pdbx_seq_one_letter_code
_entity_poly.pdbx_strand_id
1 'polypeptide(L)'
;MQLKKTLIATVLVLAMGSSWAQADPARAQKIVMGSCFLCHGENGESSSEVFPKLAGQHANYIAKQLENFKTGQRKSTAMADMSSRLSPDEMLALGKYFEAKPSAPEPVEDANLAAVGSYIFHTGNTYSGVPACASCHGKEALGSANLPRLAGQYPEYIENQLKLFNQRERTNDNAVMHAIVSKMTPLEMAAVAAYVSGK
;
A
#
# COMPACT_ATOMS: atom_id res chain seq x y z
N MET A 1 54.33 32.03 49.71
CA MET A 1 54.01 30.85 48.95
C MET A 1 52.49 30.78 48.89
N GLN A 2 51.89 31.31 47.80
CA GLN A 2 50.43 31.36 47.61
C GLN A 2 49.97 30.25 46.69
N LEU A 3 49.15 29.35 47.22
CA LEU A 3 48.50 28.27 46.44
C LEU A 3 47.33 28.85 45.65
N LYS A 4 47.42 28.87 44.33
CA LYS A 4 46.28 29.15 43.43
C LYS A 4 45.36 27.94 43.37
N LYS A 5 44.14 28.06 43.92
CA LYS A 5 43.06 27.07 43.78
C LYS A 5 42.40 27.24 42.42
N THR A 6 42.65 26.32 41.50
CA THR A 6 41.97 26.24 40.20
C THR A 6 40.63 25.55 40.40
N LEU A 7 39.54 26.28 40.23
CA LEU A 7 38.18 25.69 40.15
C LEU A 7 37.97 25.10 38.74
N ILE A 8 37.84 23.80 38.68
CA ILE A 8 37.38 23.11 37.46
C ILE A 8 35.86 23.07 37.47
N ALA A 9 35.25 23.90 36.61
CA ALA A 9 33.80 23.87 36.40
C ALA A 9 33.47 22.70 35.47
N THR A 10 32.83 21.66 36.00
CA THR A 10 32.34 20.54 35.23
C THR A 10 31.04 20.97 34.55
N VAL A 11 31.08 21.17 33.20
CA VAL A 11 29.90 21.47 32.40
C VAL A 11 29.20 20.14 32.13
N LEU A 12 28.05 19.94 32.77
CA LEU A 12 27.17 18.82 32.52
C LEU A 12 26.37 19.09 31.23
N VAL A 13 26.81 18.51 30.09
CA VAL A 13 26.06 18.57 28.84
C VAL A 13 24.89 17.56 28.92
N LEU A 14 23.71 18.07 29.21
CA LEU A 14 22.46 17.31 29.06
C LEU A 14 22.23 17.08 27.57
N ALA A 15 22.56 15.87 27.09
CA ALA A 15 22.15 15.39 25.76
C ALA A 15 20.63 15.22 25.78
N MET A 16 19.89 16.22 25.31
CA MET A 16 18.48 16.05 24.93
C MET A 16 18.43 15.13 23.71
N GLY A 17 18.34 13.83 23.98
CA GLY A 17 18.06 12.83 22.97
C GLY A 17 16.69 13.16 22.35
N SER A 18 16.69 13.64 21.10
CA SER A 18 15.47 13.72 20.29
C SER A 18 14.95 12.30 20.12
N SER A 19 13.97 11.91 20.93
CA SER A 19 13.21 10.68 20.75
C SER A 19 12.47 10.83 19.41
N TRP A 20 13.06 10.31 18.36
CA TRP A 20 12.33 10.08 17.11
C TRP A 20 11.24 9.08 17.45
N ALA A 21 10.00 9.50 17.38
CA ALA A 21 8.86 8.63 17.62
C ALA A 21 8.93 7.48 16.59
N GLN A 22 9.45 6.35 17.04
CA GLN A 22 9.44 5.13 16.24
C GLN A 22 7.99 4.64 16.19
N ALA A 23 7.55 4.24 14.98
CA ALA A 23 6.27 3.59 14.78
C ALA A 23 6.15 2.41 15.78
N ASP A 24 5.25 2.53 16.76
CA ASP A 24 5.09 1.57 17.86
C ASP A 24 4.36 0.31 17.38
N PRO A 25 5.03 -0.87 17.31
CA PRO A 25 4.40 -2.11 16.85
C PRO A 25 3.27 -2.58 17.78
N ALA A 26 3.37 -2.36 19.09
CA ALA A 26 2.34 -2.75 20.04
C ALA A 26 1.08 -1.88 19.85
N ARG A 27 1.26 -0.60 19.57
CA ARG A 27 0.18 0.30 19.22
C ARG A 27 -0.51 -0.11 17.92
N ALA A 28 0.27 -0.46 16.88
CA ALA A 28 -0.28 -0.94 15.61
C ALA A 28 -1.12 -2.21 15.82
N GLN A 29 -0.59 -3.21 16.52
CA GLN A 29 -1.33 -4.43 16.82
C GLN A 29 -2.63 -4.15 17.56
N LYS A 30 -2.62 -3.25 18.55
CA LYS A 30 -3.83 -2.86 19.28
C LYS A 30 -4.88 -2.22 18.36
N ILE A 31 -4.48 -1.38 17.42
CA ILE A 31 -5.38 -0.76 16.46
C ILE A 31 -5.95 -1.82 15.50
N VAL A 32 -5.11 -2.72 14.99
CA VAL A 32 -5.54 -3.82 14.12
C VAL A 32 -6.60 -4.66 14.81
N MET A 33 -6.32 -5.15 16.03
CA MET A 33 -7.25 -5.98 16.80
C MET A 33 -8.50 -5.24 17.28
N GLY A 34 -8.45 -3.91 17.34
CA GLY A 34 -9.59 -3.07 17.73
C GLY A 34 -10.60 -2.82 16.60
N SER A 35 -10.15 -2.81 15.34
CA SER A 35 -11.01 -2.40 14.22
C SER A 35 -10.64 -2.97 12.87
N CYS A 36 -9.35 -2.96 12.47
CA CYS A 36 -8.97 -3.28 11.08
C CYS A 36 -9.23 -4.75 10.72
N PHE A 37 -9.04 -5.67 11.70
CA PHE A 37 -9.17 -7.12 11.50
C PHE A 37 -10.57 -7.54 11.06
N LEU A 38 -11.60 -6.78 11.40
CA LEU A 38 -13.00 -7.11 11.05
C LEU A 38 -13.23 -7.26 9.55
N CYS A 39 -12.49 -6.47 8.76
CA CYS A 39 -12.61 -6.46 7.29
C CYS A 39 -11.36 -7.03 6.61
N HIS A 40 -10.18 -6.72 7.14
CA HIS A 40 -8.91 -7.06 6.48
C HIS A 40 -8.23 -8.32 7.05
N GLY A 41 -8.78 -8.94 8.09
CA GLY A 41 -8.13 -10.03 8.82
C GLY A 41 -7.01 -9.54 9.75
N GLU A 42 -6.65 -10.37 10.72
CA GLU A 42 -5.60 -10.04 11.69
C GLU A 42 -4.24 -9.83 11.01
N ASN A 43 -3.91 -10.66 10.03
CA ASN A 43 -2.64 -10.58 9.30
C ASN A 43 -2.79 -9.82 7.96
N GLY A 44 -3.95 -9.25 7.67
CA GLY A 44 -4.21 -8.57 6.41
C GLY A 44 -4.52 -9.52 5.26
N GLU A 45 -4.90 -10.76 5.56
CA GLU A 45 -5.26 -11.79 4.59
C GLU A 45 -6.60 -11.51 3.91
N SER A 46 -7.50 -10.81 4.58
CA SER A 46 -8.90 -10.58 4.23
C SER A 46 -9.66 -11.88 3.88
N SER A 47 -10.92 -11.94 4.19
CA SER A 47 -11.79 -13.08 3.87
C SER A 47 -12.82 -12.76 2.78
N SER A 48 -12.73 -11.59 2.17
CA SER A 48 -13.71 -11.10 1.21
C SER A 48 -13.05 -10.21 0.17
N GLU A 49 -13.39 -10.42 -1.08
CA GLU A 49 -12.96 -9.65 -2.25
C GLU A 49 -13.38 -8.18 -2.20
N VAL A 50 -14.37 -7.86 -1.37
CA VAL A 50 -14.80 -6.47 -1.12
C VAL A 50 -13.72 -5.68 -0.39
N PHE A 51 -12.93 -6.34 0.46
CA PHE A 51 -11.87 -5.72 1.24
C PHE A 51 -10.50 -6.17 0.73
N PRO A 52 -9.59 -5.23 0.40
CA PRO A 52 -8.29 -5.62 -0.11
C PRO A 52 -7.45 -6.36 0.94
N LYS A 53 -6.65 -7.31 0.47
CA LYS A 53 -5.54 -7.86 1.24
C LYS A 53 -4.53 -6.76 1.54
N LEU A 54 -4.04 -6.73 2.77
CA LEU A 54 -3.01 -5.80 3.24
C LEU A 54 -1.68 -6.49 3.51
N ALA A 55 -1.69 -7.83 3.65
CA ALA A 55 -0.50 -8.65 3.88
C ALA A 55 0.57 -8.42 2.81
N GLY A 56 1.80 -8.16 3.22
CA GLY A 56 2.93 -7.92 2.34
C GLY A 56 2.88 -6.61 1.54
N GLN A 57 1.88 -5.75 1.78
CA GLN A 57 1.81 -4.45 1.13
C GLN A 57 2.80 -3.47 1.76
N HIS A 58 3.44 -2.65 0.96
CA HIS A 58 4.47 -1.70 1.40
C HIS A 58 3.96 -0.70 2.45
N ALA A 59 4.74 -0.53 3.51
CA ALA A 59 4.39 0.32 4.65
C ALA A 59 4.06 1.76 4.25
N ASN A 60 4.89 2.36 3.40
CA ASN A 60 4.68 3.72 2.94
C ASN A 60 3.42 3.84 2.06
N TYR A 61 3.12 2.81 1.26
CA TYR A 61 1.91 2.80 0.45
C TYR A 61 0.66 2.72 1.33
N ILE A 62 0.63 1.85 2.35
CA ILE A 62 -0.49 1.77 3.30
C ILE A 62 -0.66 3.12 4.02
N ALA A 63 0.42 3.69 4.57
CA ALA A 63 0.37 4.98 5.27
C ALA A 63 -0.19 6.08 4.36
N LYS A 64 0.29 6.16 3.11
CA LYS A 64 -0.24 7.09 2.10
C LYS A 64 -1.73 6.88 1.83
N GLN A 65 -2.19 5.63 1.72
CA GLN A 65 -3.61 5.37 1.46
C GLN A 65 -4.48 5.77 2.66
N LEU A 66 -4.05 5.50 3.89
CA LEU A 66 -4.76 5.92 5.11
C LEU A 66 -4.87 7.44 5.19
N GLU A 67 -3.78 8.16 4.91
CA GLU A 67 -3.80 9.62 4.85
C GLU A 67 -4.72 10.14 3.74
N ASN A 68 -4.72 9.50 2.56
CA ASN A 68 -5.60 9.90 1.46
C ASN A 68 -7.08 9.65 1.77
N PHE A 69 -7.42 8.60 2.51
CA PHE A 69 -8.79 8.39 2.99
C PHE A 69 -9.18 9.44 4.03
N LYS A 70 -8.29 9.72 5.00
CA LYS A 70 -8.50 10.73 6.05
C LYS A 70 -8.72 12.13 5.48
N THR A 71 -7.98 12.48 4.43
CA THR A 71 -8.06 13.81 3.78
C THR A 71 -9.08 13.88 2.65
N GLY A 72 -9.74 12.78 2.31
CA GLY A 72 -10.71 12.71 1.21
C GLY A 72 -10.09 12.68 -0.19
N GLN A 73 -8.76 12.60 -0.32
CA GLN A 73 -8.07 12.44 -1.62
C GLN A 73 -8.36 11.07 -2.26
N ARG A 74 -8.68 10.06 -1.44
CA ARG A 74 -9.22 8.78 -1.86
C ARG A 74 -10.57 8.56 -1.19
N LYS A 75 -11.60 8.31 -1.98
CA LYS A 75 -12.99 8.21 -1.48
C LYS A 75 -13.28 6.80 -0.97
N SER A 76 -13.75 6.69 0.24
CA SER A 76 -14.39 5.52 0.86
C SER A 76 -14.93 5.95 2.20
N THR A 77 -16.24 5.88 2.42
CA THR A 77 -16.87 6.28 3.69
C THR A 77 -16.31 5.44 4.85
N ALA A 78 -16.26 4.12 4.70
CA ALA A 78 -15.76 3.24 5.75
C ALA A 78 -14.28 3.54 6.10
N MET A 79 -13.41 3.70 5.09
CA MET A 79 -11.99 3.95 5.34
C MET A 79 -11.71 5.37 5.82
N ALA A 80 -12.52 6.36 5.43
CA ALA A 80 -12.43 7.72 5.96
C ALA A 80 -12.71 7.72 7.49
N ASP A 81 -13.74 7.01 7.93
CA ASP A 81 -14.06 6.87 9.35
C ASP A 81 -12.94 6.14 10.10
N MET A 82 -12.45 5.01 9.56
CA MET A 82 -11.37 4.21 10.17
C MET A 82 -10.06 5.00 10.28
N SER A 83 -9.73 5.85 9.31
CA SER A 83 -8.48 6.63 9.30
C SER A 83 -8.57 7.97 10.01
N SER A 84 -9.77 8.46 10.32
CA SER A 84 -10.02 9.83 10.82
C SER A 84 -9.20 10.20 12.06
N ARG A 85 -9.01 9.27 12.98
CA ARG A 85 -8.32 9.46 14.26
C ARG A 85 -6.87 9.01 14.27
N LEU A 86 -6.37 8.43 13.17
CA LEU A 86 -4.99 7.95 13.10
C LEU A 86 -4.02 9.12 12.96
N SER A 87 -2.93 9.08 13.71
CA SER A 87 -1.78 9.95 13.50
C SER A 87 -0.90 9.43 12.35
N PRO A 88 -0.04 10.27 11.75
CA PRO A 88 0.90 9.80 10.72
C PRO A 88 1.80 8.66 11.20
N ASP A 89 2.25 8.68 12.45
CA ASP A 89 3.08 7.63 13.05
C ASP A 89 2.30 6.32 13.18
N GLU A 90 1.01 6.37 13.58
CA GLU A 90 0.15 5.19 13.63
C GLU A 90 -0.13 4.63 12.25
N MET A 91 -0.32 5.47 11.23
CA MET A 91 -0.49 5.03 9.84
C MET A 91 0.76 4.29 9.32
N LEU A 92 1.95 4.81 9.62
CA LEU A 92 3.20 4.15 9.26
C LEU A 92 3.42 2.86 10.08
N ALA A 93 3.05 2.84 11.36
CA ALA A 93 3.12 1.65 12.20
C ALA A 93 2.20 0.54 11.68
N LEU A 94 0.97 0.87 11.27
CA LEU A 94 0.03 -0.05 10.62
C LEU A 94 0.59 -0.55 9.29
N GLY A 95 1.20 0.33 8.50
CA GLY A 95 1.89 -0.06 7.28
C GLY A 95 2.97 -1.11 7.52
N LYS A 96 3.87 -0.87 8.48
CA LYS A 96 4.93 -1.83 8.86
C LYS A 96 4.36 -3.14 9.40
N TYR A 97 3.25 -3.08 10.14
CA TYR A 97 2.59 -4.27 10.66
C TYR A 97 2.15 -5.21 9.54
N PHE A 98 1.47 -4.68 8.50
CA PHE A 98 0.99 -5.50 7.39
C PHE A 98 2.09 -5.85 6.37
N GLU A 99 3.09 -5.00 6.17
CA GLU A 99 4.24 -5.29 5.31
C GLU A 99 5.01 -6.52 5.76
N ALA A 100 5.10 -6.75 7.07
CA ALA A 100 5.77 -7.90 7.67
C ALA A 100 4.95 -9.21 7.58
N LYS A 101 3.71 -9.17 7.08
CA LYS A 101 2.83 -10.35 7.01
C LYS A 101 3.01 -11.09 5.69
N PRO A 102 2.96 -12.44 5.70
CA PRO A 102 3.05 -13.22 4.47
C PRO A 102 1.83 -12.99 3.59
N SER A 103 2.05 -12.83 2.29
CA SER A 103 1.00 -12.74 1.28
C SER A 103 1.05 -13.99 0.40
N ALA A 104 -0.08 -14.64 0.19
CA ALA A 104 -0.23 -15.78 -0.68
C ALA A 104 -0.92 -15.37 -2.01
N PRO A 105 -0.59 -16.03 -3.13
CA PRO A 105 -1.31 -15.84 -4.38
C PRO A 105 -2.75 -16.35 -4.26
N GLU A 106 -3.64 -15.80 -5.09
CA GLU A 106 -4.98 -16.31 -5.31
C GLU A 106 -4.97 -17.44 -6.32
N PRO A 107 -5.93 -18.36 -6.25
CA PRO A 107 -6.15 -19.33 -7.30
C PRO A 107 -6.46 -18.63 -8.63
N VAL A 108 -5.84 -19.11 -9.72
CA VAL A 108 -6.13 -18.61 -11.07
C VAL A 108 -7.28 -19.44 -11.64
N GLU A 109 -8.47 -18.85 -11.75
CA GLU A 109 -9.66 -19.56 -12.25
C GLU A 109 -9.62 -19.76 -13.78
N ASP A 110 -9.17 -18.73 -14.52
CA ASP A 110 -9.03 -18.78 -15.98
C ASP A 110 -7.57 -18.58 -16.39
N ALA A 111 -6.89 -19.68 -16.67
CA ALA A 111 -5.48 -19.68 -17.09
C ALA A 111 -5.26 -18.98 -18.45
N ASN A 112 -6.24 -19.00 -19.36
CA ASN A 112 -6.12 -18.32 -20.65
C ASN A 112 -6.24 -16.81 -20.47
N LEU A 113 -7.18 -16.36 -19.66
CA LEU A 113 -7.31 -14.94 -19.32
C LEU A 113 -6.05 -14.43 -18.61
N ALA A 114 -5.52 -15.17 -17.64
CA ALA A 114 -4.28 -14.83 -16.96
C ALA A 114 -3.07 -14.81 -17.90
N ALA A 115 -3.00 -15.68 -18.91
CA ALA A 115 -1.93 -15.65 -19.91
C ALA A 115 -1.98 -14.38 -20.77
N VAL A 116 -3.17 -13.92 -21.17
CA VAL A 116 -3.36 -12.62 -21.84
C VAL A 116 -2.93 -11.49 -20.89
N GLY A 117 -3.34 -11.55 -19.62
CA GLY A 117 -2.93 -10.58 -18.59
C GLY A 117 -1.43 -10.52 -18.40
N SER A 118 -0.76 -11.68 -18.37
CA SER A 118 0.70 -11.78 -18.31
C SER A 118 1.38 -11.04 -19.46
N TYR A 119 0.90 -11.26 -20.68
CA TYR A 119 1.42 -10.57 -21.86
C TYR A 119 1.30 -9.06 -21.70
N ILE A 120 0.09 -8.56 -21.42
CA ILE A 120 -0.17 -7.11 -21.26
C ILE A 120 0.65 -6.54 -20.10
N PHE A 121 0.75 -7.24 -18.98
CA PHE A 121 1.49 -6.79 -17.82
C PHE A 121 2.97 -6.57 -18.13
N HIS A 122 3.58 -7.47 -18.91
CA HIS A 122 5.02 -7.43 -19.22
C HIS A 122 5.37 -6.60 -20.45
N THR A 123 4.48 -6.54 -21.45
CA THR A 123 4.79 -5.90 -22.73
C THR A 123 3.94 -4.67 -23.05
N GLY A 124 2.81 -4.51 -22.35
CA GLY A 124 1.81 -3.51 -22.68
C GLY A 124 0.97 -3.91 -23.91
N ASN A 125 0.27 -2.92 -24.46
CA ASN A 125 -0.42 -3.02 -25.72
C ASN A 125 -0.05 -1.83 -26.61
N THR A 126 0.80 -2.05 -27.60
CA THR A 126 1.31 -1.01 -28.50
C THR A 126 0.24 -0.39 -29.38
N TYR A 127 -0.83 -1.14 -29.71
CA TYR A 127 -1.93 -0.66 -30.54
C TYR A 127 -2.80 0.38 -29.83
N SER A 128 -3.05 0.18 -28.54
CA SER A 128 -3.80 1.14 -27.72
C SER A 128 -2.90 2.13 -26.99
N GLY A 129 -1.57 1.91 -27.00
CA GLY A 129 -0.60 2.74 -26.30
C GLY A 129 -0.58 2.50 -24.78
N VAL A 130 -0.99 1.32 -24.30
CA VAL A 130 -0.86 0.89 -22.92
C VAL A 130 0.59 0.45 -22.66
N PRO A 131 1.33 1.09 -21.75
CA PRO A 131 2.70 0.69 -21.42
C PRO A 131 2.70 -0.61 -20.59
N ALA A 132 3.86 -1.29 -20.54
CA ALA A 132 4.04 -2.44 -19.67
C ALA A 132 3.85 -2.05 -18.19
N CYS A 133 2.93 -2.69 -17.49
CA CYS A 133 2.66 -2.44 -16.06
C CYS A 133 3.89 -2.79 -15.20
N ALA A 134 4.65 -3.81 -15.63
CA ALA A 134 5.87 -4.26 -14.98
C ALA A 134 6.97 -3.17 -14.90
N SER A 135 6.93 -2.15 -15.78
CA SER A 135 7.90 -1.06 -15.76
C SER A 135 7.86 -0.23 -14.47
N CYS A 136 6.68 -0.16 -13.82
CA CYS A 136 6.47 0.54 -12.56
C CYS A 136 6.21 -0.42 -11.40
N HIS A 137 5.38 -1.45 -11.61
CA HIS A 137 5.00 -2.40 -10.56
C HIS A 137 5.97 -3.58 -10.37
N GLY A 138 7.06 -3.61 -11.13
CA GLY A 138 8.06 -4.67 -11.07
C GLY A 138 7.62 -5.94 -11.81
N LYS A 139 8.57 -6.77 -12.24
CA LYS A 139 8.31 -7.97 -13.05
C LYS A 139 7.40 -8.98 -12.33
N GLU A 140 7.55 -9.09 -11.01
CA GLU A 140 6.75 -10.00 -10.18
C GLU A 140 5.56 -9.29 -9.52
N ALA A 141 5.17 -8.11 -10.02
CA ALA A 141 4.08 -7.29 -9.47
C ALA A 141 4.23 -6.97 -7.97
N LEU A 142 5.45 -6.97 -7.45
CA LEU A 142 5.74 -6.72 -6.04
C LEU A 142 5.73 -5.22 -5.70
N GLY A 143 5.77 -4.35 -6.70
CA GLY A 143 5.83 -2.91 -6.50
C GLY A 143 7.16 -2.42 -5.92
N SER A 144 7.10 -1.35 -5.19
CA SER A 144 8.22 -0.73 -4.45
C SER A 144 7.70 0.05 -3.26
N ALA A 145 8.57 0.66 -2.46
CA ALA A 145 8.17 1.43 -1.27
C ALA A 145 7.03 2.44 -1.51
N ASN A 146 6.96 3.02 -2.72
CA ASN A 146 5.96 4.04 -3.08
C ASN A 146 4.90 3.56 -4.09
N LEU A 147 5.10 2.40 -4.69
CA LEU A 147 4.21 1.80 -5.67
C LEU A 147 3.63 0.49 -5.11
N PRO A 148 2.33 0.24 -5.24
CA PRO A 148 1.71 -0.90 -4.57
C PRO A 148 2.20 -2.23 -5.10
N ARG A 149 2.34 -3.20 -4.19
CA ARG A 149 2.30 -4.61 -4.49
C ARG A 149 0.92 -4.96 -5.05
N LEU A 150 0.89 -5.63 -6.20
CA LEU A 150 -0.33 -6.13 -6.84
C LEU A 150 -0.42 -7.65 -6.72
N ALA A 151 0.73 -8.32 -6.59
CA ALA A 151 0.84 -9.77 -6.47
C ALA A 151 0.03 -10.32 -5.29
N GLY A 152 -0.81 -11.31 -5.55
CA GLY A 152 -1.65 -11.97 -4.54
C GLY A 152 -2.86 -11.15 -4.09
N GLN A 153 -3.16 -10.03 -4.70
CA GLN A 153 -4.38 -9.26 -4.41
C GLN A 153 -5.59 -9.88 -5.12
N TYR A 154 -6.78 -9.76 -4.55
CA TYR A 154 -8.01 -10.22 -5.19
C TYR A 154 -8.21 -9.63 -6.59
N PRO A 155 -8.53 -10.45 -7.61
CA PRO A 155 -8.70 -9.97 -8.98
C PRO A 155 -9.83 -8.94 -9.10
N GLU A 156 -10.95 -9.14 -8.41
CA GLU A 156 -12.08 -8.21 -8.38
C GLU A 156 -11.69 -6.85 -7.80
N TYR A 157 -10.87 -6.87 -6.74
CA TYR A 157 -10.38 -5.61 -6.16
C TYR A 157 -9.47 -4.88 -7.15
N ILE A 158 -8.53 -5.57 -7.80
CA ILE A 158 -7.64 -4.96 -8.80
C ILE A 158 -8.47 -4.39 -9.95
N GLU A 159 -9.37 -5.18 -10.53
CA GLU A 159 -10.23 -4.74 -11.64
C GLU A 159 -11.07 -3.51 -11.26
N ASN A 160 -11.66 -3.52 -10.07
CA ASN A 160 -12.42 -2.39 -9.56
C ASN A 160 -11.55 -1.14 -9.41
N GLN A 161 -10.31 -1.27 -8.88
CA GLN A 161 -9.41 -0.11 -8.78
C GLN A 161 -9.02 0.45 -10.15
N LEU A 162 -8.79 -0.41 -11.17
CA LEU A 162 -8.52 0.03 -12.53
C LEU A 162 -9.72 0.81 -13.11
N LYS A 163 -10.95 0.31 -12.89
CA LYS A 163 -12.20 1.01 -13.28
C LYS A 163 -12.34 2.36 -12.60
N LEU A 164 -12.09 2.44 -11.29
CA LEU A 164 -12.17 3.70 -10.53
C LEU A 164 -11.14 4.74 -11.03
N PHE A 165 -9.93 4.32 -11.37
CA PHE A 165 -8.94 5.21 -12.00
C PHE A 165 -9.40 5.65 -13.40
N ASN A 166 -9.96 4.75 -14.21
CA ASN A 166 -10.48 5.06 -15.54
C ASN A 166 -11.61 6.11 -15.48
N GLN A 167 -12.52 5.96 -14.54
CA GLN A 167 -13.67 6.85 -14.32
C GLN A 167 -13.31 8.16 -13.59
N ARG A 168 -12.07 8.33 -13.15
CA ARG A 168 -11.60 9.43 -12.30
C ARG A 168 -12.31 9.52 -10.94
N GLU A 169 -12.84 8.44 -10.45
CA GLU A 169 -13.36 8.35 -9.07
C GLU A 169 -12.23 8.12 -8.06
N ARG A 170 -11.14 7.48 -8.51
CA ARG A 170 -9.87 7.41 -7.79
C ARG A 170 -8.81 8.24 -8.51
N THR A 171 -8.26 9.26 -7.82
CA THR A 171 -7.36 10.26 -8.42
C THR A 171 -6.11 10.54 -7.58
N ASN A 172 -5.84 9.75 -6.55
CA ASN A 172 -4.77 9.96 -5.59
C ASN A 172 -3.37 9.50 -6.07
N ASP A 173 -3.17 9.46 -7.38
CA ASP A 173 -1.98 9.00 -8.10
C ASP A 173 -1.40 10.04 -9.07
N ASN A 174 -1.84 11.30 -8.98
CA ASN A 174 -1.49 12.38 -9.92
C ASN A 174 -1.86 12.04 -11.39
N ALA A 175 -2.96 11.34 -11.58
CA ALA A 175 -3.52 10.92 -12.87
C ALA A 175 -2.65 9.95 -13.70
N VAL A 176 -1.57 9.40 -13.14
CA VAL A 176 -0.70 8.44 -13.84
C VAL A 176 -1.48 7.19 -14.23
N MET A 177 -2.18 6.57 -13.28
CA MET A 177 -2.98 5.38 -13.57
C MET A 177 -4.12 5.68 -14.52
N HIS A 178 -4.80 6.84 -14.39
CA HIS A 178 -5.84 7.23 -15.33
C HIS A 178 -5.31 7.31 -16.77
N ALA A 179 -4.14 7.94 -16.98
CA ALA A 179 -3.54 8.07 -18.31
C ALA A 179 -3.20 6.72 -18.97
N ILE A 180 -3.00 5.69 -18.15
CA ILE A 180 -2.74 4.31 -18.60
C ILE A 180 -4.05 3.56 -18.84
N VAL A 181 -4.90 3.48 -17.80
CA VAL A 181 -6.09 2.62 -17.83
C VAL A 181 -7.21 3.14 -18.73
N SER A 182 -7.24 4.45 -19.04
CA SER A 182 -8.17 5.01 -20.02
C SER A 182 -8.00 4.46 -21.44
N LYS A 183 -6.87 3.79 -21.70
CA LYS A 183 -6.55 3.13 -22.97
C LYS A 183 -6.83 1.63 -22.93
N MET A 184 -7.19 1.08 -21.78
CA MET A 184 -7.47 -0.36 -21.61
C MET A 184 -8.94 -0.67 -21.84
N THR A 185 -9.19 -1.80 -22.48
CA THR A 185 -10.54 -2.40 -22.55
C THR A 185 -10.89 -3.05 -21.21
N PRO A 186 -12.19 -3.27 -20.91
CA PRO A 186 -12.60 -4.03 -19.73
C PRO A 186 -11.98 -5.44 -19.67
N LEU A 187 -11.84 -6.12 -20.82
CA LEU A 187 -11.21 -7.44 -20.90
C LEU A 187 -9.71 -7.38 -20.52
N GLU A 188 -8.98 -6.38 -20.95
CA GLU A 188 -7.57 -6.20 -20.59
C GLU A 188 -7.41 -5.91 -19.09
N MET A 189 -8.33 -5.15 -18.49
CA MET A 189 -8.32 -4.90 -17.04
C MET A 189 -8.55 -6.19 -16.25
N ALA A 190 -9.55 -7.00 -16.66
CA ALA A 190 -9.83 -8.30 -16.05
C ALA A 190 -8.66 -9.28 -16.23
N ALA A 191 -8.05 -9.32 -17.43
CA ALA A 191 -6.91 -10.18 -17.71
C ALA A 191 -5.70 -9.85 -16.83
N VAL A 192 -5.33 -8.56 -16.73
CA VAL A 192 -4.22 -8.13 -15.87
C VAL A 192 -4.51 -8.42 -14.41
N ALA A 193 -5.75 -8.21 -13.94
CA ALA A 193 -6.18 -8.54 -12.60
C ALA A 193 -6.02 -10.03 -12.28
N ALA A 194 -6.51 -10.92 -13.16
CA ALA A 194 -6.36 -12.37 -13.02
C ALA A 194 -4.89 -12.80 -12.96
N TYR A 195 -4.02 -12.19 -13.78
CA TYR A 195 -2.60 -12.52 -13.78
C TYR A 195 -1.90 -12.11 -12.48
N VAL A 196 -2.05 -10.86 -12.02
CA VAL A 196 -1.31 -10.39 -10.85
C VAL A 196 -1.81 -11.02 -9.54
N SER A 197 -3.07 -11.45 -9.51
CA SER A 197 -3.65 -12.16 -8.36
C SER A 197 -3.02 -13.53 -8.13
N GLY A 198 -2.64 -14.23 -9.18
CA GLY A 198 -1.98 -15.54 -9.12
C GLY A 198 -0.46 -15.50 -8.90
N LYS A 199 0.10 -14.32 -8.57
CA LYS A 199 1.57 -14.14 -8.39
C LYS A 199 1.98 -14.27 -6.94
#